data_6a4031940a3dc4a6f5d689a4c190cbe1
#
_entry.id   6a4031940a3dc4a6f5d689a4c190cbe1
#
_cell.length_a   1.000
_cell.length_b   1.000
_cell.length_c   1.000
_cell.angle_alpha   90.00
_cell.angle_beta   90.00
_cell.angle_gamma   90.00
#
_symmetry.space_group_name_H-M   'P 1'
#
loop_
_entity.id
_entity.type
_entity.pdbx_description
1 polymer ?
#
loop_
_entity_poly.entity_id
_entity_poly.type
_entity_poly.pdbx_seq_one_letter_code
_entity_poly.pdbx_strand_id
1 'polypeptide(L)'
;AIMKKHNLEGGENLDKQIIRQQRLSEQLERLISPEGTYPAVGRSIVYRFGIFHALSQMSLMKRLPEKLLGGQVRCALTAVLHRQFATPNNFDKNGWLKIGLSGNQINMSESYINTGSLYMCATIFLALGLPAEDSFWTETYMEWTNMKAWKGIDVGADKALRKG
;
A
#
# COMPACT_ATOMS: atom_id res chain seq x y z
N ALA A 1 -6.58 12.17 13.88
CA ALA A 1 -7.83 12.89 13.62
C ALA A 1 -8.68 13.00 14.90
N ILE A 2 -9.04 11.88 15.54
CA ILE A 2 -9.87 11.87 16.79
C ILE A 2 -9.21 12.70 17.89
N MET A 3 -7.93 12.50 18.20
CA MET A 3 -7.22 13.26 19.23
C MET A 3 -7.25 14.77 18.95
N LYS A 4 -7.00 15.21 17.71
CA LYS A 4 -7.09 16.63 17.31
C LYS A 4 -8.51 17.17 17.46
N LYS A 5 -9.53 16.38 17.03
CA LYS A 5 -10.94 16.77 17.14
C LYS A 5 -11.40 16.99 18.59
N HIS A 6 -10.86 16.21 19.52
CA HIS A 6 -11.24 16.24 20.93
C HIS A 6 -10.20 16.95 21.83
N ASN A 7 -9.24 17.67 21.25
CA ASN A 7 -8.18 18.39 21.96
C ASN A 7 -7.40 17.50 22.95
N LEU A 8 -7.19 16.22 22.60
CA LEU A 8 -6.39 15.30 23.39
C LEU A 8 -4.91 15.50 23.13
N GLU A 9 -4.07 15.19 24.12
CA GLU A 9 -2.60 15.23 24.01
C GLU A 9 -2.10 14.45 22.78
N GLY A 10 -1.16 15.05 22.03
CA GLY A 10 -0.64 14.49 20.77
C GLY A 10 -1.48 14.82 19.53
N GLY A 11 -2.66 15.44 19.69
CA GLY A 11 -3.51 15.84 18.56
C GLY A 11 -2.86 16.91 17.67
N GLU A 12 -1.99 17.75 18.24
CA GLU A 12 -1.20 18.79 17.57
C GLU A 12 -0.20 18.22 16.55
N ASN A 13 0.19 16.95 16.70
CA ASN A 13 1.13 16.29 15.80
C ASN A 13 0.48 15.72 14.52
N LEU A 14 -0.85 15.84 14.35
CA LEU A 14 -1.55 15.23 13.23
C LEU A 14 -0.98 15.67 11.87
N ASP A 15 -0.70 16.95 11.69
CA ASP A 15 -0.25 17.47 10.41
C ASP A 15 1.16 16.94 10.07
N LYS A 16 2.04 16.84 11.06
CA LYS A 16 3.36 16.19 10.91
C LYS A 16 3.24 14.71 10.55
N GLN A 17 2.30 14.00 11.17
CA GLN A 17 2.06 12.58 10.86
C GLN A 17 1.53 12.40 9.43
N ILE A 18 0.66 13.30 8.97
CA ILE A 18 0.15 13.27 7.59
C ILE A 18 1.30 13.48 6.60
N ILE A 19 2.16 14.47 6.80
CA ILE A 19 3.32 14.71 5.92
C ILE A 19 4.24 13.47 5.85
N ARG A 20 4.51 12.84 6.99
CA ARG A 20 5.30 11.60 7.04
C ARG A 20 4.62 10.44 6.30
N GLN A 21 3.31 10.31 6.44
CA GLN A 21 2.53 9.27 5.78
C GLN A 21 2.42 9.52 4.27
N GLN A 22 2.32 10.78 3.82
CA GLN A 22 2.42 11.15 2.41
C GLN A 22 3.78 10.75 1.84
N ARG A 23 4.87 11.05 2.56
CA ARG A 23 6.21 10.65 2.15
C ARG A 23 6.37 9.13 2.07
N LEU A 24 5.85 8.40 3.05
CA LEU A 24 5.84 6.93 3.02
C LEU A 24 5.05 6.41 1.81
N SER A 25 3.93 7.04 1.48
CA SER A 25 3.13 6.65 0.31
C SER A 25 3.90 6.80 -1.02
N GLU A 26 4.68 7.87 -1.18
CA GLU A 26 5.57 8.04 -2.33
C GLU A 26 6.61 6.90 -2.43
N GLN A 27 7.20 6.51 -1.31
CA GLN A 27 8.17 5.42 -1.27
C GLN A 27 7.53 4.07 -1.58
N LEU A 28 6.37 3.79 -0.97
CA LEU A 28 5.64 2.53 -1.18
C LEU A 28 5.22 2.36 -2.64
N GLU A 29 4.73 3.41 -3.29
CA GLU A 29 4.37 3.34 -4.70
C GLU A 29 5.59 3.03 -5.58
N ARG A 30 6.75 3.64 -5.29
CA ARG A 30 8.00 3.41 -6.01
C ARG A 30 8.57 2.00 -5.80
N LEU A 31 8.25 1.33 -4.71
CA LEU A 31 8.69 -0.04 -4.46
C LEU A 31 7.96 -1.08 -5.33
N ILE A 32 6.83 -0.72 -5.93
CA ILE A 32 6.07 -1.64 -6.77
C ILE A 32 6.76 -1.75 -8.13
N SER A 33 7.26 -2.93 -8.47
CA SER A 33 7.90 -3.20 -9.77
C SER A 33 6.88 -3.12 -10.92
N PRO A 34 7.33 -3.02 -12.18
CA PRO A 34 6.44 -3.09 -13.34
C PRO A 34 5.52 -4.31 -13.35
N GLU A 35 5.96 -5.43 -12.78
CA GLU A 35 5.23 -6.70 -12.71
C GLU A 35 4.32 -6.82 -11.47
N GLY A 36 4.23 -5.78 -10.64
CA GLY A 36 3.47 -5.80 -9.40
C GLY A 36 4.14 -6.53 -8.24
N THR A 37 5.45 -6.81 -8.33
CA THR A 37 6.23 -7.32 -7.18
C THR A 37 6.78 -6.17 -6.33
N TYR A 38 7.27 -6.49 -5.15
CA TYR A 38 7.94 -5.57 -4.25
C TYR A 38 8.97 -6.32 -3.39
N PRO A 39 9.95 -5.63 -2.79
CA PRO A 39 10.99 -6.30 -2.01
C PRO A 39 10.44 -7.15 -0.87
N ALA A 40 10.92 -8.39 -0.77
CA ALA A 40 10.58 -9.32 0.31
C ALA A 40 11.37 -8.98 1.58
N VAL A 41 11.14 -7.81 2.16
CA VAL A 41 11.90 -7.26 3.28
C VAL A 41 10.97 -6.97 4.46
N GLY A 42 11.48 -7.23 5.65
CA GLY A 42 10.78 -6.93 6.90
C GLY A 42 10.12 -8.15 7.52
N ARG A 43 10.13 -8.19 8.86
CA ARG A 43 9.58 -9.30 9.68
C ARG A 43 8.08 -9.52 9.52
N SER A 44 7.36 -8.53 9.01
CA SER A 44 5.90 -8.57 8.82
C SER A 44 5.51 -8.75 7.35
N ILE A 45 6.44 -9.18 6.49
CA ILE A 45 6.22 -9.31 5.05
C ILE A 45 5.09 -10.28 4.69
N VAL A 46 4.82 -11.25 5.55
CA VAL A 46 3.74 -12.23 5.36
C VAL A 46 2.33 -11.64 5.49
N TYR A 47 2.20 -10.40 5.94
CA TYR A 47 0.95 -9.62 5.80
C TYR A 47 0.73 -9.17 4.35
N ARG A 48 1.55 -9.65 3.45
CA ARG A 48 1.43 -9.48 2.00
C ARG A 48 1.31 -8.00 1.63
N PHE A 49 0.32 -7.68 0.83
CA PHE A 49 0.03 -6.31 0.42
C PHE A 49 -0.46 -5.38 1.55
N GLY A 50 -0.56 -5.85 2.78
CA GLY A 50 -0.76 -4.99 3.96
C GLY A 50 0.34 -3.95 4.18
N ILE A 51 1.54 -4.15 3.59
CA ILE A 51 2.61 -3.13 3.56
C ILE A 51 2.12 -1.82 2.91
N PHE A 52 1.17 -1.88 1.98
CA PHE A 52 0.61 -0.72 1.28
C PHE A 52 -0.53 -0.03 2.02
N HIS A 53 -0.76 -0.36 3.30
CA HIS A 53 -1.78 0.27 4.15
C HIS A 53 -1.72 1.81 4.08
N ALA A 54 -0.55 2.41 4.26
CA ALA A 54 -0.41 3.87 4.24
C ALA A 54 -0.84 4.47 2.90
N LEU A 55 -0.47 3.84 1.78
CA LEU A 55 -0.83 4.29 0.45
C LEU A 55 -2.35 4.22 0.21
N SER A 56 -2.98 3.11 0.58
CA SER A 56 -4.43 2.94 0.47
C SER A 56 -5.21 3.88 1.40
N GLN A 57 -4.72 4.09 2.63
CA GLN A 57 -5.32 5.03 3.57
C GLN A 57 -5.24 6.48 3.09
N MET A 58 -4.10 6.91 2.53
CA MET A 58 -3.96 8.27 1.98
C MET A 58 -4.89 8.49 0.78
N SER A 59 -5.13 7.44 -0.02
CA SER A 59 -6.14 7.47 -1.09
C SER A 59 -7.54 7.69 -0.52
N LEU A 60 -7.97 6.87 0.45
CA LEU A 60 -9.28 7.00 1.10
C LEU A 60 -9.48 8.38 1.74
N MET A 61 -8.44 8.91 2.38
CA MET A 61 -8.49 10.22 3.03
C MET A 61 -8.41 11.39 2.06
N LYS A 62 -8.23 11.15 0.76
CA LYS A 62 -7.96 12.18 -0.27
C LYS A 62 -6.79 13.07 0.09
N ARG A 63 -5.72 12.47 0.59
CA ARG A 63 -4.50 13.13 1.06
C ARG A 63 -3.24 12.55 0.43
N LEU A 64 -3.36 11.97 -0.77
CA LEU A 64 -2.19 11.60 -1.56
C LEU A 64 -1.30 12.84 -1.78
N PRO A 65 0.03 12.69 -1.82
CA PRO A 65 0.89 13.79 -2.22
C PRO A 65 0.60 14.18 -3.67
N GLU A 66 0.77 15.45 -4.03
CA GLU A 66 0.46 16.00 -5.37
C GLU A 66 1.06 15.21 -6.54
N LYS A 67 2.18 14.52 -6.29
CA LYS A 67 2.88 13.70 -7.30
C LYS A 67 2.23 12.35 -7.59
N LEU A 68 1.28 11.92 -6.75
CA LEU A 68 0.60 10.63 -6.89
C LEU A 68 -0.87 10.85 -7.23
N LEU A 69 -1.23 10.54 -8.47
CA LEU A 69 -2.61 10.56 -8.91
C LEU A 69 -3.37 9.32 -8.42
N GLY A 70 -4.66 9.46 -8.16
CA GLY A 70 -5.51 8.38 -7.68
C GLY A 70 -5.51 7.15 -8.59
N GLY A 71 -5.66 7.36 -9.90
CA GLY A 71 -5.61 6.30 -10.90
C GLY A 71 -4.26 5.58 -10.96
N GLN A 72 -3.15 6.31 -10.80
CA GLN A 72 -1.81 5.73 -10.74
C GLN A 72 -1.67 4.78 -9.53
N VAL A 73 -2.11 5.22 -8.35
CA VAL A 73 -2.08 4.40 -7.14
C VAL A 73 -2.97 3.17 -7.29
N ARG A 74 -4.19 3.33 -7.81
CA ARG A 74 -5.09 2.22 -8.10
C ARG A 74 -4.45 1.17 -8.99
N CYS A 75 -3.85 1.59 -10.11
CA CYS A 75 -3.21 0.67 -11.06
C CYS A 75 -2.04 -0.08 -10.42
N ALA A 76 -1.19 0.61 -9.64
CA ALA A 76 -0.08 0.01 -8.93
C ALA A 76 -0.54 -1.05 -7.90
N LEU A 77 -1.52 -0.69 -7.05
CA LEU A 77 -2.07 -1.62 -6.05
C LEU A 77 -2.79 -2.81 -6.70
N THR A 78 -3.50 -2.58 -7.81
CA THR A 78 -4.14 -3.65 -8.58
C THR A 78 -3.10 -4.61 -9.15
N ALA A 79 -2.00 -4.12 -9.67
CA ALA A 79 -0.90 -4.97 -10.16
C ALA A 79 -0.33 -5.86 -9.04
N VAL A 80 -0.16 -5.33 -7.83
CA VAL A 80 0.28 -6.10 -6.66
C VAL A 80 -0.71 -7.22 -6.34
N LEU A 81 -2.00 -6.92 -6.30
CA LEU A 81 -3.05 -7.91 -6.03
C LEU A 81 -3.03 -9.02 -7.07
N HIS A 82 -3.02 -8.66 -8.35
CA HIS A 82 -2.96 -9.63 -9.44
C HIS A 82 -1.71 -10.52 -9.34
N ARG A 83 -0.56 -9.92 -9.09
CA ARG A 83 0.71 -10.65 -8.98
C ARG A 83 0.69 -11.69 -7.85
N GLN A 84 0.22 -11.30 -6.68
CA GLN A 84 0.19 -12.21 -5.53
C GLN A 84 -0.85 -13.31 -5.68
N PHE A 85 -2.03 -13.00 -6.16
CA PHE A 85 -3.09 -14.00 -6.35
C PHE A 85 -2.88 -14.92 -7.56
N ALA A 86 -2.03 -14.55 -8.52
CA ALA A 86 -1.61 -15.43 -9.60
C ALA A 86 -0.78 -16.62 -9.11
N THR A 87 -0.13 -16.53 -7.94
CA THR A 87 0.60 -17.65 -7.35
C THR A 87 -0.39 -18.65 -6.74
N PRO A 88 -0.27 -19.96 -7.03
CA PRO A 88 -1.15 -20.96 -6.45
C PRO A 88 -0.92 -21.13 -4.94
N ASN A 89 -1.85 -21.83 -4.28
CA ASN A 89 -1.76 -22.18 -2.86
C ASN A 89 -1.78 -21.01 -1.86
N ASN A 90 -2.34 -19.86 -2.25
CA ASN A 90 -2.57 -18.76 -1.32
C ASN A 90 -3.62 -19.08 -0.24
N PHE A 91 -4.59 -19.91 -0.56
CA PHE A 91 -5.68 -20.29 0.34
C PHE A 91 -5.64 -21.79 0.66
N ASP A 92 -6.16 -22.15 1.81
CA ASP A 92 -6.40 -23.55 2.15
C ASP A 92 -7.73 -24.05 1.57
N LYS A 93 -8.06 -25.32 1.83
CA LYS A 93 -9.30 -25.97 1.34
C LYS A 93 -10.60 -25.32 1.88
N ASN A 94 -10.50 -24.53 2.96
CA ASN A 94 -11.62 -23.84 3.59
C ASN A 94 -11.69 -22.36 3.19
N GLY A 95 -10.79 -21.89 2.31
CA GLY A 95 -10.73 -20.50 1.87
C GLY A 95 -9.94 -19.58 2.81
N TRP A 96 -9.25 -20.10 3.82
CA TRP A 96 -8.41 -19.28 4.68
C TRP A 96 -7.09 -18.94 4.01
N LEU A 97 -6.69 -17.67 4.12
CA LEU A 97 -5.40 -17.21 3.62
C LEU A 97 -4.26 -17.88 4.38
N LYS A 98 -3.32 -18.49 3.65
CA LYS A 98 -2.13 -19.11 4.24
C LYS A 98 -1.05 -18.09 4.54
N ILE A 99 -0.21 -18.41 5.53
CA ILE A 99 0.95 -17.61 5.91
C ILE A 99 1.99 -17.64 4.79
N GLY A 100 2.45 -16.48 4.37
CA GLY A 100 3.46 -16.30 3.33
C GLY A 100 3.30 -14.97 2.59
N LEU A 101 4.33 -14.56 1.88
CA LEU A 101 4.27 -13.43 0.96
C LEU A 101 3.47 -13.81 -0.30
N SER A 102 3.74 -14.99 -0.86
CA SER A 102 3.09 -15.49 -2.07
C SER A 102 3.00 -17.02 -1.98
N GLY A 103 1.80 -17.59 -1.96
CA GLY A 103 1.59 -19.00 -1.66
C GLY A 103 1.70 -19.32 -0.16
N ASN A 104 2.21 -20.50 0.18
CA ASN A 104 2.40 -20.98 1.55
C ASN A 104 3.89 -20.96 1.93
N GLN A 105 4.31 -20.02 2.78
CA GLN A 105 5.72 -19.79 3.11
C GLN A 105 5.87 -19.56 4.63
N ILE A 106 5.54 -20.56 5.43
CA ILE A 106 5.51 -20.46 6.90
C ILE A 106 6.83 -20.00 7.50
N ASN A 107 7.98 -20.40 6.91
CA ASN A 107 9.30 -20.02 7.39
C ASN A 107 9.66 -18.54 7.21
N MET A 108 8.86 -17.80 6.44
CA MET A 108 9.01 -16.34 6.34
C MET A 108 8.35 -15.58 7.49
N SER A 109 7.61 -16.28 8.37
CA SER A 109 6.86 -15.64 9.44
C SER A 109 7.56 -15.72 10.79
N GLU A 110 7.32 -14.72 11.62
CA GLU A 110 7.60 -14.75 13.03
C GLU A 110 6.63 -15.71 13.76
N SER A 111 7.06 -16.28 14.86
CA SER A 111 6.31 -17.31 15.63
C SER A 111 4.94 -16.84 16.14
N TYR A 112 4.74 -15.52 16.31
CA TYR A 112 3.46 -14.95 16.78
C TYR A 112 2.43 -14.79 15.67
N ILE A 113 2.82 -14.92 14.39
CA ILE A 113 1.90 -14.71 13.26
C ILE A 113 1.05 -15.97 13.07
N ASN A 114 -0.25 -15.77 12.96
CA ASN A 114 -1.23 -16.83 12.71
C ASN A 114 -2.19 -16.42 11.58
N THR A 115 -3.01 -17.36 11.11
CA THR A 115 -3.99 -17.10 10.04
C THR A 115 -4.92 -15.94 10.35
N GLY A 116 -5.32 -15.75 11.62
CA GLY A 116 -6.17 -14.63 12.04
C GLY A 116 -5.50 -13.28 11.87
N SER A 117 -4.18 -13.17 12.13
CA SER A 117 -3.46 -11.90 11.97
C SER A 117 -3.29 -11.47 10.51
N LEU A 118 -3.50 -12.35 9.54
CA LEU A 118 -3.41 -12.03 8.12
C LEU A 118 -4.52 -11.08 7.63
N TYR A 119 -5.55 -10.78 8.45
CA TYR A 119 -6.52 -9.73 8.12
C TYR A 119 -5.88 -8.39 7.78
N MET A 120 -4.65 -8.13 8.24
CA MET A 120 -3.91 -6.92 7.92
C MET A 120 -3.71 -6.72 6.41
N CYS A 121 -3.73 -7.79 5.62
CA CYS A 121 -3.68 -7.67 4.16
C CYS A 121 -4.90 -6.92 3.60
N ALA A 122 -6.05 -6.98 4.26
CA ALA A 122 -7.27 -6.30 3.82
C ALA A 122 -7.15 -4.76 3.83
N THR A 123 -6.15 -4.21 4.50
CA THR A 123 -5.93 -2.74 4.52
C THR A 123 -5.60 -2.13 3.16
N ILE A 124 -5.20 -2.93 2.17
CA ILE A 124 -5.04 -2.45 0.79
C ILE A 124 -6.39 -2.02 0.19
N PHE A 125 -7.50 -2.57 0.67
CA PHE A 125 -8.84 -2.31 0.17
C PHE A 125 -9.53 -1.09 0.79
N LEU A 126 -8.83 -0.30 1.62
CA LEU A 126 -9.41 0.91 2.24
C LEU A 126 -9.98 1.88 1.20
N ALA A 127 -9.36 1.97 0.03
CA ALA A 127 -9.85 2.82 -1.06
C ALA A 127 -11.26 2.43 -1.58
N LEU A 128 -11.75 1.19 -1.31
CA LEU A 128 -13.13 0.80 -1.62
C LEU A 128 -14.18 1.67 -0.89
N GLY A 129 -13.79 2.39 0.15
CA GLY A 129 -14.66 3.37 0.82
C GLY A 129 -14.86 4.69 0.04
N LEU A 130 -14.17 4.89 -1.08
CA LEU A 130 -14.39 6.03 -1.96
C LEU A 130 -15.65 5.84 -2.82
N PRO A 131 -16.42 6.91 -3.11
CA PRO A 131 -17.55 6.84 -4.02
C PRO A 131 -17.10 6.45 -5.44
N ALA A 132 -17.98 5.83 -6.20
CA ALA A 132 -17.68 5.30 -7.54
C ALA A 132 -17.24 6.40 -8.53
N GLU A 133 -17.70 7.63 -8.33
CA GLU A 133 -17.39 8.80 -9.14
C GLU A 133 -16.04 9.44 -8.80
N ASP A 134 -15.37 8.96 -7.77
CA ASP A 134 -14.07 9.50 -7.37
C ASP A 134 -13.02 9.30 -8.47
N SER A 135 -12.11 10.27 -8.63
CA SER A 135 -11.02 10.21 -9.61
C SER A 135 -10.16 8.95 -9.44
N PHE A 136 -10.04 8.43 -8.22
CA PHE A 136 -9.37 7.15 -7.96
C PHE A 136 -9.92 6.03 -8.84
N TRP A 137 -11.25 6.00 -9.10
CA TRP A 137 -11.92 4.99 -9.90
C TRP A 137 -12.06 5.37 -11.36
N THR A 138 -12.38 6.65 -11.64
CA THR A 138 -12.77 7.11 -12.97
C THR A 138 -11.60 7.49 -13.88
N GLU A 139 -10.42 7.76 -13.32
CA GLU A 139 -9.21 7.95 -14.12
C GLU A 139 -8.89 6.70 -14.93
N THR A 140 -8.41 6.89 -16.16
CA THR A 140 -7.96 5.79 -17.03
C THR A 140 -6.77 5.05 -16.45
N TYR A 141 -6.31 4.00 -17.13
CA TYR A 141 -5.07 3.30 -16.75
C TYR A 141 -3.89 4.28 -16.71
N MET A 142 -3.12 4.21 -15.63
CA MET A 142 -1.95 5.05 -15.41
C MET A 142 -0.77 4.19 -14.94
N GLU A 143 0.36 4.37 -15.59
CA GLU A 143 1.61 3.75 -15.16
C GLU A 143 2.11 4.42 -13.88
N TRP A 144 2.62 3.63 -12.94
CA TRP A 144 3.22 4.12 -11.71
C TRP A 144 4.71 4.43 -11.87
N THR A 145 5.29 5.08 -10.89
CA THR A 145 6.63 5.67 -11.00
C THR A 145 7.70 4.65 -11.39
N ASN A 146 7.72 3.48 -10.75
CA ASN A 146 8.72 2.44 -11.05
C ASN A 146 8.54 1.90 -12.48
N MET A 147 7.31 1.65 -12.92
CA MET A 147 7.03 1.21 -14.28
C MET A 147 7.53 2.25 -15.33
N LYS A 148 7.26 3.53 -15.09
CA LYS A 148 7.76 4.63 -15.94
C LYS A 148 9.27 4.64 -16.01
N ALA A 149 9.94 4.52 -14.85
CA ALA A 149 11.39 4.53 -14.75
C ALA A 149 12.04 3.40 -15.57
N TRP A 150 11.52 2.18 -15.45
CA TRP A 150 12.01 1.02 -16.20
C TRP A 150 11.74 1.10 -17.72
N LYS A 151 10.80 1.96 -18.13
CA LYS A 151 10.57 2.31 -19.54
C LYS A 151 11.45 3.45 -20.05
N GLY A 152 12.35 3.96 -19.23
CA GLY A 152 13.23 5.09 -19.60
C GLY A 152 12.52 6.44 -19.57
N ILE A 153 11.32 6.53 -19.00
CA ILE A 153 10.63 7.81 -18.84
C ILE A 153 11.28 8.57 -17.68
N ASP A 154 11.60 9.84 -17.90
CA ASP A 154 12.18 10.68 -16.86
C ASP A 154 11.16 10.90 -15.73
N VAL A 155 11.51 10.44 -14.54
CA VAL A 155 10.71 10.57 -13.33
C VAL A 155 11.50 11.34 -12.27
N GLY A 156 10.79 12.15 -11.49
CA GLY A 156 11.43 12.96 -10.45
C GLY A 156 12.21 12.12 -9.43
N ALA A 157 13.34 12.65 -8.96
CA ALA A 157 14.17 11.99 -7.96
C ALA A 157 13.41 11.72 -6.65
N ASP A 158 13.74 10.60 -6.01
CA ASP A 158 13.27 10.28 -4.66
C ASP A 158 14.06 11.11 -3.65
N LYS A 159 13.42 12.14 -3.10
CA LYS A 159 14.06 13.11 -2.21
C LYS A 159 13.72 12.80 -0.74
N ALA A 160 14.70 13.01 0.14
CA ALA A 160 14.47 12.92 1.57
C ALA A 160 13.38 13.93 2.03
N LEU A 161 12.63 13.57 3.06
CA LEU A 161 11.73 14.51 3.73
C LEU A 161 12.58 15.61 4.39
N ARG A 162 12.49 16.83 3.86
CA ARG A 162 13.15 17.98 4.43
C ARG A 162 12.17 18.68 5.37
N LYS A 163 12.40 18.50 6.68
CA LYS A 163 11.64 19.13 7.80
C LYS A 163 10.12 18.91 7.73
N GLY A 164 9.63 18.00 8.52
CA GLY A 164 8.26 17.92 9.00
C GLY A 164 8.24 18.13 10.50
#